data_edbe851a0d74653639a9d482aa3ddff6
#
_entry.id   edbe851a0d74653639a9d482aa3ddff6
#
_cell.length_a   1.000
_cell.length_b   1.000
_cell.length_c   1.000
_cell.angle_alpha   90.00
_cell.angle_beta   90.00
_cell.angle_gamma   90.00
#
_symmetry.space_group_name_H-M   'P 1'
#
loop_
_entity.id
_entity.type
_entity.pdbx_description
1 polymer ?
#
loop_
_entity_poly.entity_id
_entity_poly.type
_entity_poly.pdbx_seq_one_letter_code
_entity_poly.pdbx_strand_id
1 'polypeptide(L)'
;IFSKKKNLPLFFSFLVLFLLLHSGRTAEAVFQKRNFFGTLAVKKIASGNPFLPSFIILEHGDTFHGVQKVRILPEKIIYSYDPDAYYGPQSAIKDFFKIFKRPSPAVIAWLGLGSGATICYAPPQTRHDIFEIDRDIVEISTKHRYFRYLEHCAPSADIKIGDARIEIGKQTNQKYDLIVIDVFSSHFIPVHLTTEEAVETYRSKL
;
A
#
# COMPACT_ATOMS: atom_id res chain seq x y z
N ILE A 1 54.67 21.80 -5.57
CA ILE A 1 54.45 21.07 -4.30
C ILE A 1 52.96 21.28 -3.92
N PHE A 2 52.09 20.37 -4.38
CA PHE A 2 50.68 20.40 -4.00
C PHE A 2 50.49 19.58 -2.73
N SER A 3 50.20 20.25 -1.62
CA SER A 3 49.80 19.63 -0.37
C SER A 3 48.38 19.04 -0.54
N LYS A 4 48.26 17.71 -0.64
CA LYS A 4 46.99 16.98 -0.49
C LYS A 4 46.57 17.08 0.96
N LYS A 5 45.77 18.09 1.35
CA LYS A 5 45.02 18.05 2.57
C LYS A 5 44.00 16.91 2.46
N LYS A 6 44.25 15.84 3.22
CA LYS A 6 43.39 14.66 3.32
C LYS A 6 42.07 15.07 3.92
N ASN A 7 40.97 15.01 3.16
CA ASN A 7 39.57 15.13 3.65
C ASN A 7 39.14 13.88 4.47
N LEU A 8 40.09 13.23 5.14
CA LEU A 8 39.85 12.03 5.94
C LEU A 8 38.88 12.24 7.09
N PRO A 9 38.93 13.38 7.84
CA PRO A 9 38.00 13.58 8.94
C PRO A 9 36.52 13.76 8.49
N LEU A 10 36.29 14.40 7.35
CA LEU A 10 34.93 14.54 6.80
C LEU A 10 34.33 13.20 6.38
N PHE A 11 35.11 12.34 5.75
CA PHE A 11 34.66 10.99 5.37
C PHE A 11 34.36 10.13 6.59
N PHE A 12 35.19 10.19 7.62
CA PHE A 12 34.97 9.49 8.90
C PHE A 12 33.73 10.01 9.62
N SER A 13 33.50 11.32 9.64
CA SER A 13 32.29 11.91 10.24
C SER A 13 31.03 11.50 9.49
N PHE A 14 31.09 11.43 8.15
CA PHE A 14 29.97 10.96 7.32
C PHE A 14 29.70 9.47 7.53
N LEU A 15 30.76 8.65 7.63
CA LEU A 15 30.64 7.21 7.90
C LEU A 15 30.08 6.95 9.29
N VAL A 16 30.56 7.66 10.31
CA VAL A 16 30.03 7.57 11.69
C VAL A 16 28.57 8.03 11.75
N LEU A 17 28.23 9.14 11.10
CA LEU A 17 26.85 9.61 11.00
C LEU A 17 25.96 8.60 10.25
N PHE A 18 26.44 8.02 9.15
CA PHE A 18 25.76 6.99 8.40
C PHE A 18 25.55 5.73 9.24
N LEU A 19 26.57 5.27 9.98
CA LEU A 19 26.47 4.14 10.91
C LEU A 19 25.51 4.43 12.07
N LEU A 20 25.54 5.63 12.63
CA LEU A 20 24.61 6.05 13.71
C LEU A 20 23.16 6.16 13.21
N LEU A 21 22.95 6.57 11.96
CA LEU A 21 21.61 6.62 11.35
C LEU A 21 21.11 5.23 10.97
N HIS A 22 21.98 4.25 10.72
CA HIS A 22 21.61 2.88 10.34
C HIS A 22 21.68 1.86 11.46
N SER A 23 22.45 2.13 12.53
CA SER A 23 22.71 1.18 13.62
C SER A 23 21.56 0.96 14.61
N GLY A 24 20.40 1.53 14.35
CA GLY A 24 19.23 1.39 15.24
C GLY A 24 17.96 0.85 14.60
N ARG A 25 18.01 0.37 13.33
CA ARG A 25 16.83 -0.21 12.68
C ARG A 25 16.86 -1.73 12.78
N THR A 26 15.86 -2.29 13.44
CA THR A 26 15.63 -3.75 13.48
C THR A 26 14.48 -4.08 12.54
N ALA A 27 14.68 -5.10 11.70
CA ALA A 27 13.63 -5.65 10.84
C ALA A 27 13.18 -6.99 11.39
N GLU A 28 11.90 -7.14 11.66
CA GLU A 28 11.29 -8.35 12.18
C GLU A 28 10.14 -8.77 11.26
N ALA A 29 10.14 -10.04 10.82
CA ALA A 29 8.98 -10.61 10.13
C ALA A 29 7.92 -10.98 11.18
N VAL A 30 6.83 -10.21 11.24
CA VAL A 30 5.72 -10.42 12.17
C VAL A 30 4.64 -11.35 11.61
N PHE A 31 4.69 -11.58 10.30
CA PHE A 31 3.83 -12.53 9.60
C PHE A 31 4.57 -13.06 8.37
N GLN A 32 4.42 -14.36 8.11
CA GLN A 32 4.89 -14.96 6.87
C GLN A 32 3.99 -16.15 6.52
N LYS A 33 3.55 -16.22 5.28
CA LYS A 33 2.72 -17.30 4.77
C LYS A 33 2.99 -17.54 3.29
N ARG A 34 3.04 -18.81 2.89
CA ARG A 34 3.06 -19.20 1.49
C ARG A 34 1.68 -19.74 1.10
N ASN A 35 1.16 -19.25 -0.03
CA ASN A 35 -0.11 -19.71 -0.60
C ASN A 35 0.02 -19.93 -2.12
N PHE A 36 -1.11 -20.09 -2.82
CA PHE A 36 -1.15 -20.27 -4.27
C PHE A 36 -0.53 -19.07 -5.02
N PHE A 37 -0.71 -17.85 -4.52
CA PHE A 37 -0.25 -16.63 -5.18
C PHE A 37 1.22 -16.29 -4.88
N GLY A 38 1.85 -16.97 -3.93
CA GLY A 38 3.25 -16.76 -3.59
C GLY A 38 3.53 -16.75 -2.10
N THR A 39 4.62 -16.09 -1.72
CA THR A 39 5.01 -15.91 -0.31
C THR A 39 4.70 -14.49 0.12
N LEU A 40 3.78 -14.37 1.07
CA LEU A 40 3.46 -13.12 1.73
C LEU A 40 4.27 -12.95 3.00
N ALA A 41 4.77 -11.75 3.24
CA ALA A 41 5.39 -11.38 4.50
C ALA A 41 4.95 -9.97 4.94
N VAL A 42 4.74 -9.82 6.24
CA VAL A 42 4.63 -8.50 6.87
C VAL A 42 5.86 -8.32 7.76
N LYS A 43 6.62 -7.27 7.48
CA LYS A 43 7.82 -6.91 8.24
C LYS A 43 7.58 -5.61 9.01
N LYS A 44 8.04 -5.60 10.23
CA LYS A 44 8.10 -4.40 11.07
C LYS A 44 9.54 -3.91 11.09
N ILE A 45 9.77 -2.70 10.58
CA ILE A 45 11.06 -2.03 10.67
C ILE A 45 10.96 -0.99 11.77
N ALA A 46 11.49 -1.33 12.94
CA ALA A 46 11.50 -0.43 14.08
C ALA A 46 12.70 0.51 13.97
N SER A 47 12.46 1.81 14.23
CA SER A 47 13.53 2.76 14.50
C SER A 47 13.92 2.65 15.97
N GLY A 48 15.22 2.51 16.27
CA GLY A 48 15.74 2.61 17.64
C GLY A 48 15.59 4.01 18.24
N ASN A 49 15.22 5.00 17.43
CA ASN A 49 14.99 6.37 17.86
C ASN A 49 13.47 6.69 17.85
N PRO A 50 12.85 7.03 19.00
CA PRO A 50 11.41 7.30 19.09
C PRO A 50 10.97 8.55 18.31
N PHE A 51 11.90 9.43 17.94
CA PHE A 51 11.62 10.61 17.11
C PHE A 51 11.59 10.29 15.61
N LEU A 52 12.12 9.14 15.20
CA LEU A 52 12.11 8.70 13.81
C LEU A 52 10.96 7.73 13.55
N PRO A 53 10.38 7.73 12.32
CA PRO A 53 9.33 6.80 11.99
C PRO A 53 9.85 5.37 11.89
N SER A 54 9.00 4.44 12.30
CA SER A 54 9.06 3.02 12.02
C SER A 54 8.10 2.68 10.89
N PHE A 55 8.22 1.48 10.31
CA PHE A 55 7.42 1.09 9.15
C PHE A 55 6.89 -0.33 9.32
N ILE A 56 5.67 -0.55 8.84
CA ILE A 56 5.09 -1.86 8.59
C ILE A 56 5.06 -2.04 7.10
N ILE A 57 5.65 -3.12 6.59
CA ILE A 57 5.87 -3.36 5.16
C ILE A 57 5.16 -4.64 4.75
N LEU A 58 4.43 -4.59 3.64
CA LEU A 58 3.88 -5.76 2.97
C LEU A 58 4.81 -6.15 1.82
N GLU A 59 5.25 -7.40 1.82
CA GLU A 59 6.01 -8.00 0.73
C GLU A 59 5.27 -9.21 0.17
N HIS A 60 5.36 -9.40 -1.14
CA HIS A 60 4.88 -10.58 -1.84
C HIS A 60 6.00 -11.10 -2.74
N GLY A 61 6.60 -12.24 -2.36
CA GLY A 61 7.87 -12.66 -2.91
C GLY A 61 8.95 -11.63 -2.64
N ASP A 62 9.61 -11.18 -3.69
CA ASP A 62 10.65 -10.14 -3.64
C ASP A 62 10.11 -8.73 -3.91
N THR A 63 8.79 -8.60 -4.07
CA THR A 63 8.15 -7.33 -4.41
C THR A 63 7.54 -6.68 -3.18
N PHE A 64 7.81 -5.40 -3.04
CA PHE A 64 7.23 -4.53 -2.05
C PHE A 64 5.83 -4.09 -2.50
N HIS A 65 4.79 -4.39 -1.71
CA HIS A 65 3.39 -4.12 -2.06
C HIS A 65 2.71 -3.07 -1.20
N GLY A 66 3.41 -2.51 -0.25
CA GLY A 66 2.87 -1.41 0.54
C GLY A 66 3.60 -1.18 1.84
N VAL A 67 3.37 0.00 2.40
CA VAL A 67 3.99 0.43 3.66
C VAL A 67 3.00 1.26 4.45
N GLN A 68 3.07 1.13 5.77
CA GLN A 68 2.44 2.08 6.67
C GLN A 68 3.48 2.63 7.63
N LYS A 69 3.58 3.95 7.66
CA LYS A 69 4.40 4.68 8.62
C LYS A 69 3.76 4.63 10.00
N VAL A 70 4.55 4.31 11.00
CA VAL A 70 4.09 4.24 12.38
C VAL A 70 5.09 4.89 13.32
N ARG A 71 4.63 5.35 14.47
CA ARG A 71 5.48 5.70 15.60
C ARG A 71 5.24 4.71 16.72
N ILE A 72 6.30 4.02 17.13
CA ILE A 72 6.23 3.02 18.19
C ILE A 72 6.60 3.72 19.50
N LEU A 73 5.66 3.77 20.42
CA LEU A 73 5.85 4.25 21.77
C LEU A 73 5.77 3.05 22.76
N PRO A 74 6.26 3.17 23.99
CA PRO A 74 6.26 2.07 24.95
C PRO A 74 4.90 1.40 25.14
N GLU A 75 3.82 2.17 25.15
CA GLU A 75 2.48 1.67 25.45
C GLU A 75 1.54 1.59 24.23
N LYS A 76 1.93 2.18 23.06
CA LYS A 76 1.06 2.23 21.90
C LYS A 76 1.81 2.41 20.58
N ILE A 77 1.17 2.01 19.49
CA ILE A 77 1.59 2.31 18.12
C ILE A 77 0.65 3.39 17.56
N ILE A 78 1.23 4.47 17.06
CA ILE A 78 0.50 5.53 16.36
C ILE A 78 0.70 5.32 14.86
N TYR A 79 -0.39 5.16 14.12
CA TYR A 79 -0.40 4.93 12.68
C TYR A 79 -0.56 6.25 11.93
N SER A 80 0.23 6.44 10.86
CA SER A 80 -0.04 7.47 9.85
C SER A 80 -0.98 6.90 8.80
N TYR A 81 -1.94 7.70 8.38
CA TYR A 81 -2.87 7.33 7.31
C TYR A 81 -2.56 8.04 6.00
N ASP A 82 -1.51 8.83 5.96
CA ASP A 82 -0.96 9.34 4.71
C ASP A 82 -0.24 8.20 4.00
N PRO A 83 -0.66 7.83 2.77
CA PRO A 83 0.06 6.85 1.97
C PRO A 83 1.53 7.25 1.76
N ASP A 84 2.42 6.27 1.74
CA ASP A 84 3.86 6.47 1.65
C ASP A 84 4.47 5.62 0.52
N ALA A 85 5.79 5.66 0.37
CA ALA A 85 6.55 5.04 -0.70
C ALA A 85 6.04 5.46 -2.10
N TYR A 86 5.80 4.51 -3.00
CA TYR A 86 5.36 4.80 -4.37
C TYR A 86 3.91 5.34 -4.46
N TYR A 87 3.11 5.21 -3.39
CA TYR A 87 1.81 5.89 -3.26
C TYR A 87 1.88 7.21 -2.49
N GLY A 88 3.07 7.65 -2.13
CA GLY A 88 3.29 8.84 -1.31
C GLY A 88 2.84 10.16 -1.95
N PRO A 89 3.23 11.29 -1.32
CA PRO A 89 2.74 12.62 -1.69
C PRO A 89 3.00 13.08 -3.13
N GLN A 90 3.92 12.43 -3.82
CA GLN A 90 4.31 12.75 -5.22
C GLN A 90 3.81 11.72 -6.23
N SER A 91 2.90 10.84 -5.82
CA SER A 91 2.37 9.78 -6.69
C SER A 91 1.30 10.31 -7.64
N ALA A 92 1.23 9.69 -8.83
CA ALA A 92 0.21 10.02 -9.82
C ALA A 92 -1.21 9.80 -9.30
N ILE A 93 -1.42 8.78 -8.46
CA ILE A 93 -2.75 8.51 -7.87
C ILE A 93 -3.18 9.64 -6.92
N LYS A 94 -2.25 10.20 -6.14
CA LYS A 94 -2.56 11.37 -5.31
C LYS A 94 -2.94 12.58 -6.15
N ASP A 95 -2.19 12.86 -7.21
CA ASP A 95 -2.47 13.98 -8.10
C ASP A 95 -3.80 13.79 -8.82
N PHE A 96 -4.12 12.56 -9.23
CA PHE A 96 -5.45 12.24 -9.75
C PHE A 96 -6.56 12.58 -8.74
N PHE A 97 -6.46 12.16 -7.49
CA PHE A 97 -7.50 12.43 -6.49
C PHE A 97 -7.62 13.91 -6.11
N LYS A 98 -6.59 14.74 -6.30
CA LYS A 98 -6.72 16.21 -6.15
C LYS A 98 -7.68 16.81 -7.16
N ILE A 99 -7.74 16.27 -8.37
CA ILE A 99 -8.59 16.76 -9.47
C ILE A 99 -9.90 15.98 -9.62
N PHE A 100 -10.00 14.80 -9.01
CA PHE A 100 -11.20 13.98 -9.05
C PHE A 100 -12.35 14.67 -8.31
N LYS A 101 -13.24 15.30 -9.09
CA LYS A 101 -14.42 16.03 -8.58
C LYS A 101 -15.68 15.24 -8.92
N ARG A 102 -16.25 14.58 -7.94
CA ARG A 102 -17.55 13.93 -8.07
C ARG A 102 -18.46 14.33 -6.94
N PRO A 103 -19.79 14.36 -7.16
CA PRO A 103 -20.75 14.53 -6.07
C PRO A 103 -20.52 13.44 -5.02
N SER A 104 -20.58 13.82 -3.74
CA SER A 104 -20.57 12.85 -2.64
C SER A 104 -22.00 12.30 -2.45
N PRO A 105 -22.15 11.00 -2.17
CA PRO A 105 -21.11 9.99 -2.05
C PRO A 105 -20.65 9.42 -3.41
N ALA A 106 -19.36 9.37 -3.65
CA ALA A 106 -18.81 8.66 -4.79
C ALA A 106 -18.83 7.16 -4.55
N VAL A 107 -18.86 6.38 -5.63
CA VAL A 107 -18.75 4.91 -5.60
C VAL A 107 -17.51 4.49 -6.36
N ILE A 108 -16.54 3.91 -5.67
CA ILE A 108 -15.25 3.54 -6.26
C ILE A 108 -15.03 2.04 -6.16
N ALA A 109 -14.70 1.42 -7.31
CA ALA A 109 -14.19 0.06 -7.35
C ALA A 109 -12.66 0.05 -7.28
N TRP A 110 -12.12 -0.79 -6.41
CA TRP A 110 -10.69 -1.03 -6.25
C TRP A 110 -10.38 -2.46 -6.67
N LEU A 111 -9.68 -2.61 -7.78
CA LEU A 111 -9.20 -3.89 -8.25
C LEU A 111 -7.79 -4.08 -7.69
N GLY A 112 -7.68 -4.96 -6.69
CA GLY A 112 -6.52 -5.12 -5.83
C GLY A 112 -6.63 -4.31 -4.53
N LEU A 113 -6.13 -4.87 -3.43
CA LEU A 113 -6.12 -4.24 -2.11
C LEU A 113 -4.71 -3.86 -1.66
N GLY A 114 -3.76 -4.80 -1.77
CA GLY A 114 -2.42 -4.62 -1.21
C GLY A 114 -2.48 -4.24 0.28
N SER A 115 -1.79 -3.18 0.67
CA SER A 115 -1.88 -2.63 2.03
C SER A 115 -3.13 -1.78 2.29
N GLY A 116 -3.89 -1.42 1.25
CA GLY A 116 -5.05 -0.53 1.31
C GLY A 116 -4.69 0.96 1.36
N ALA A 117 -3.43 1.34 1.15
CA ALA A 117 -2.97 2.72 1.31
C ALA A 117 -3.69 3.71 0.38
N THR A 118 -3.87 3.36 -0.89
CA THR A 118 -4.46 4.23 -1.92
C THR A 118 -5.90 4.65 -1.61
N ILE A 119 -6.63 3.83 -0.85
CA ILE A 119 -8.02 4.07 -0.45
C ILE A 119 -8.16 5.38 0.35
N CYS A 120 -7.10 5.76 1.09
CA CYS A 120 -7.11 6.98 1.89
C CYS A 120 -7.06 8.29 1.07
N TYR A 121 -6.89 8.21 -0.23
CA TYR A 121 -7.01 9.36 -1.12
C TYR A 121 -8.44 9.64 -1.59
N ALA A 122 -9.34 8.66 -1.43
CA ALA A 122 -10.72 8.83 -1.86
C ALA A 122 -11.42 9.95 -1.07
N PRO A 123 -12.38 10.65 -1.70
CA PRO A 123 -13.18 11.66 -1.02
C PRO A 123 -13.91 11.09 0.21
N PRO A 124 -14.23 11.92 1.20
CA PRO A 124 -15.07 11.51 2.33
C PRO A 124 -16.42 10.92 1.86
N GLN A 125 -16.97 9.99 2.64
CA GLN A 125 -18.26 9.32 2.38
C GLN A 125 -18.29 8.47 1.09
N THR A 126 -17.13 8.19 0.49
CA THR A 126 -17.05 7.27 -0.65
C THR A 126 -17.50 5.87 -0.24
N ARG A 127 -18.32 5.23 -1.10
CA ARG A 127 -18.58 3.80 -1.02
C ARG A 127 -17.47 3.04 -1.75
N HIS A 128 -16.89 2.07 -1.09
CA HIS A 128 -15.76 1.30 -1.59
C HIS A 128 -16.17 -0.14 -1.83
N ASP A 129 -16.06 -0.60 -3.07
CA ASP A 129 -16.14 -2.01 -3.45
C ASP A 129 -14.71 -2.48 -3.81
N ILE A 130 -14.19 -3.46 -3.09
CA ILE A 130 -12.81 -3.94 -3.21
C ILE A 130 -12.84 -5.37 -3.74
N PHE A 131 -12.03 -5.62 -4.76
CA PHE A 131 -11.90 -6.93 -5.40
C PHE A 131 -10.46 -7.42 -5.21
N GLU A 132 -10.26 -8.40 -4.32
CA GLU A 132 -8.95 -8.94 -4.00
C GLU A 132 -8.94 -10.46 -4.19
N ILE A 133 -7.98 -10.96 -4.96
CA ILE A 133 -7.91 -12.39 -5.27
C ILE A 133 -7.33 -13.20 -4.10
N ASP A 134 -6.42 -12.61 -3.33
CA ASP A 134 -5.74 -13.29 -2.24
C ASP A 134 -6.43 -13.01 -0.90
N ARG A 135 -7.12 -14.04 -0.38
CA ARG A 135 -7.73 -13.99 0.95
C ARG A 135 -6.76 -13.58 2.04
N ASP A 136 -5.49 -13.98 1.94
CA ASP A 136 -4.50 -13.68 2.97
C ASP A 136 -4.16 -12.18 3.01
N ILE A 137 -4.17 -11.50 1.87
CA ILE A 137 -4.06 -10.03 1.79
C ILE A 137 -5.23 -9.36 2.53
N VAL A 138 -6.45 -9.84 2.31
CA VAL A 138 -7.63 -9.33 3.04
C VAL A 138 -7.48 -9.55 4.54
N GLU A 139 -7.07 -10.76 4.97
CA GLU A 139 -6.90 -11.07 6.40
C GLU A 139 -5.80 -10.23 7.06
N ILE A 140 -4.72 -9.91 6.35
CA ILE A 140 -3.64 -9.02 6.82
C ILE A 140 -4.20 -7.66 7.24
N SER A 141 -5.11 -7.10 6.47
CA SER A 141 -5.69 -5.78 6.73
C SER A 141 -6.91 -5.80 7.64
N THR A 142 -7.74 -6.86 7.60
CA THR A 142 -8.99 -6.94 8.37
C THR A 142 -8.84 -7.67 9.70
N LYS A 143 -8.39 -8.93 9.67
CA LYS A 143 -8.32 -9.82 10.84
C LYS A 143 -7.07 -9.57 11.68
N HIS A 144 -5.90 -9.56 11.03
CA HIS A 144 -4.62 -9.35 11.71
C HIS A 144 -4.33 -7.88 11.99
N ARG A 145 -4.93 -6.99 11.18
CA ARG A 145 -4.85 -5.54 11.34
C ARG A 145 -3.41 -5.02 11.38
N TYR A 146 -2.54 -5.63 10.60
CA TYR A 146 -1.17 -5.12 10.46
C TYR A 146 -1.16 -3.75 9.80
N PHE A 147 -2.04 -3.55 8.80
CA PHE A 147 -2.30 -2.25 8.17
C PHE A 147 -3.64 -1.71 8.65
N ARG A 148 -3.70 -0.41 8.95
CA ARG A 148 -4.89 0.25 9.49
C ARG A 148 -5.57 1.17 8.49
N TYR A 149 -5.10 1.20 7.25
CA TYR A 149 -5.68 2.05 6.21
C TYR A 149 -7.15 1.73 5.96
N LEU A 150 -7.48 0.45 5.76
CA LEU A 150 -8.84 0.02 5.48
C LEU A 150 -9.80 0.38 6.63
N GLU A 151 -9.41 0.07 7.87
CA GLU A 151 -10.20 0.38 9.07
C GLU A 151 -10.47 1.88 9.22
N HIS A 152 -9.50 2.72 8.86
CA HIS A 152 -9.60 4.16 9.02
C HIS A 152 -10.30 4.86 7.86
N CYS A 153 -9.94 4.51 6.62
CA CYS A 153 -10.37 5.23 5.43
C CYS A 153 -11.61 4.62 4.77
N ALA A 154 -11.88 3.33 4.99
CA ALA A 154 -13.00 2.63 4.38
C ALA A 154 -13.57 1.54 5.31
N PRO A 155 -14.03 1.89 6.53
CA PRO A 155 -14.49 0.91 7.53
C PRO A 155 -15.72 0.10 7.08
N SER A 156 -16.47 0.60 6.11
CA SER A 156 -17.67 -0.04 5.54
C SER A 156 -17.44 -0.58 4.13
N ALA A 157 -16.18 -0.79 3.71
CA ALA A 157 -15.88 -1.32 2.38
C ALA A 157 -16.49 -2.71 2.19
N ASP A 158 -17.07 -2.93 1.01
CA ASP A 158 -17.53 -4.26 0.58
C ASP A 158 -16.39 -4.99 -0.12
N ILE A 159 -15.90 -6.06 0.49
CA ILE A 159 -14.73 -6.81 0.00
C ILE A 159 -15.18 -8.12 -0.63
N LYS A 160 -14.87 -8.28 -1.90
CA LYS A 160 -15.15 -9.48 -2.68
C LYS A 160 -13.84 -10.22 -2.96
N ILE A 161 -13.75 -11.46 -2.47
CA ILE A 161 -12.57 -12.30 -2.68
C ILE A 161 -12.73 -13.07 -3.98
N GLY A 162 -11.85 -12.81 -4.94
CA GLY A 162 -11.84 -13.44 -6.24
C GLY A 162 -11.11 -12.64 -7.31
N ASP A 163 -11.05 -13.19 -8.51
CA ASP A 163 -10.51 -12.50 -9.67
C ASP A 163 -11.27 -11.21 -9.95
N ALA A 164 -10.57 -10.10 -9.99
CA ALA A 164 -11.18 -8.76 -10.06
C ALA A 164 -12.03 -8.57 -11.33
N ARG A 165 -11.59 -9.09 -12.49
CA ARG A 165 -12.35 -9.01 -13.75
C ARG A 165 -13.65 -9.80 -13.65
N ILE A 166 -13.59 -10.99 -13.08
CA ILE A 166 -14.76 -11.86 -12.92
C ILE A 166 -15.73 -11.25 -11.90
N GLU A 167 -15.22 -10.84 -10.77
CA GLU A 167 -16.07 -10.34 -9.67
C GLU A 167 -16.73 -9.00 -10.01
N ILE A 168 -16.02 -8.06 -10.64
CA ILE A 168 -16.64 -6.80 -11.07
C ILE A 168 -17.66 -7.07 -12.21
N GLY A 169 -17.41 -8.04 -13.08
CA GLY A 169 -18.35 -8.45 -14.13
C GLY A 169 -19.70 -8.90 -13.59
N LYS A 170 -19.72 -9.57 -12.43
CA LYS A 170 -20.95 -10.05 -11.75
C LYS A 170 -21.80 -8.92 -11.17
N GLN A 171 -21.28 -7.70 -11.03
CA GLN A 171 -22.00 -6.56 -10.45
C GLN A 171 -23.01 -5.96 -11.45
N THR A 172 -24.15 -6.62 -11.66
CA THR A 172 -25.10 -6.30 -12.74
C THR A 172 -25.75 -4.91 -12.60
N ASN A 173 -26.05 -4.49 -11.39
CA ASN A 173 -26.76 -3.24 -11.10
C ASN A 173 -25.87 -2.13 -10.54
N GLN A 174 -24.53 -2.38 -10.48
CA GLN A 174 -23.60 -1.43 -9.89
C GLN A 174 -22.96 -0.56 -10.97
N LYS A 175 -22.98 0.74 -10.73
CA LYS A 175 -22.22 1.75 -11.47
C LYS A 175 -21.21 2.42 -10.55
N TYR A 176 -20.01 2.58 -11.07
CA TYR A 176 -18.90 3.21 -10.37
C TYR A 176 -18.59 4.58 -10.96
N ASP A 177 -18.22 5.51 -10.13
CA ASP A 177 -17.68 6.81 -10.56
C ASP A 177 -16.21 6.73 -10.95
N LEU A 178 -15.53 5.70 -10.44
CA LEU A 178 -14.12 5.41 -10.71
C LEU A 178 -13.83 3.93 -10.51
N ILE A 179 -12.99 3.39 -11.36
CA ILE A 179 -12.39 2.06 -11.19
C ILE A 179 -10.88 2.25 -11.12
N VAL A 180 -10.28 1.89 -9.99
CA VAL A 180 -8.83 1.90 -9.78
C VAL A 180 -8.31 0.49 -9.99
N ILE A 181 -7.34 0.31 -10.89
CA ILE A 181 -6.74 -0.98 -11.19
C ILE A 181 -5.31 -0.99 -10.63
N ASP A 182 -5.12 -1.70 -9.52
CA ASP A 182 -3.86 -1.79 -8.77
C ASP A 182 -3.56 -3.27 -8.46
N VAL A 183 -3.53 -4.08 -9.51
CA VAL A 183 -3.42 -5.53 -9.47
C VAL A 183 -2.04 -5.99 -9.96
N PHE A 184 -1.07 -6.01 -9.08
CA PHE A 184 0.27 -6.48 -9.42
C PHE A 184 0.52 -7.87 -8.83
N SER A 185 0.97 -8.79 -9.67
CA SER A 185 1.57 -10.06 -9.26
C SER A 185 3.07 -9.98 -9.51
N SER A 186 3.85 -9.84 -8.44
CA SER A 186 5.27 -9.48 -8.54
C SER A 186 5.46 -8.16 -9.29
N HIS A 187 6.06 -8.18 -10.49
CA HIS A 187 6.35 -6.97 -11.28
C HIS A 187 5.38 -6.74 -12.45
N PHE A 188 4.36 -7.58 -12.60
CA PHE A 188 3.48 -7.57 -13.78
C PHE A 188 2.02 -7.47 -13.38
N ILE A 189 1.25 -6.73 -14.19
CA ILE A 189 -0.21 -6.81 -14.18
C ILE A 189 -0.59 -8.08 -14.93
N PRO A 190 -1.44 -8.96 -14.37
CA PRO A 190 -1.93 -10.14 -15.09
C PRO A 190 -2.61 -9.74 -16.40
N VAL A 191 -2.15 -10.34 -17.52
CA VAL A 191 -2.56 -9.92 -18.87
C VAL A 191 -4.07 -9.92 -19.05
N HIS A 192 -4.78 -10.90 -18.48
CA HIS A 192 -6.24 -11.01 -18.60
C HIS A 192 -7.02 -9.83 -18.00
N LEU A 193 -6.37 -9.02 -17.15
CA LEU A 193 -6.96 -7.80 -16.55
C LEU A 193 -6.77 -6.56 -17.43
N THR A 194 -5.98 -6.66 -18.50
CA THR A 194 -5.63 -5.52 -19.38
C THR A 194 -6.00 -5.76 -20.84
N THR A 195 -6.74 -6.84 -21.16
CA THR A 195 -7.24 -7.10 -22.52
C THR A 195 -8.36 -6.13 -22.88
N GLU A 196 -8.66 -6.03 -24.17
CA GLU A 196 -9.77 -5.21 -24.69
C GLU A 196 -11.10 -5.59 -24.02
N GLU A 197 -11.40 -6.88 -23.90
CA GLU A 197 -12.63 -7.36 -23.27
C GLU A 197 -12.68 -7.04 -21.78
N ALA A 198 -11.52 -6.99 -21.09
CA ALA A 198 -11.46 -6.55 -19.70
C ALA A 198 -11.81 -5.06 -19.60
N VAL A 199 -11.23 -4.23 -20.47
CA VAL A 199 -11.52 -2.79 -20.54
C VAL A 199 -12.99 -2.53 -20.87
N GLU A 200 -13.58 -3.28 -21.80
CA GLU A 200 -15.02 -3.20 -22.11
C GLU A 200 -15.87 -3.56 -20.90
N THR A 201 -15.50 -4.63 -20.17
CA THR A 201 -16.16 -4.99 -18.93
C THR A 201 -16.13 -3.83 -17.93
N TYR A 202 -14.96 -3.21 -17.71
CA TYR A 202 -14.83 -2.07 -16.78
C TYR A 202 -15.64 -0.87 -17.25
N ARG A 203 -15.57 -0.50 -18.53
CA ARG A 203 -16.37 0.58 -19.11
C ARG A 203 -17.87 0.38 -18.92
N SER A 204 -18.35 -0.86 -19.03
CA SER A 204 -19.76 -1.17 -18.81
C SER A 204 -20.23 -0.92 -17.37
N LYS A 205 -19.28 -0.77 -16.42
CA LYS A 205 -19.55 -0.54 -14.99
C LYS A 205 -19.38 0.94 -14.59
N LEU A 206 -18.85 1.78 -15.47
CA LEU A 206 -18.84 3.24 -15.35
C LEU A 206 -20.13 3.87 -15.93
#